data_c4a07b53593d4b32ef0e53ca2aef2860
#
_entry.id   c4a07b53593d4b32ef0e53ca2aef2860
#
_cell.length_a   1.000
_cell.length_b   1.000
_cell.length_c   1.000
_cell.angle_alpha   90.00
_cell.angle_beta   90.00
_cell.angle_gamma   90.00
#
_symmetry.space_group_name_H-M   'P 1'
#
loop_
_entity.id
_entity.type
_entity.pdbx_description
1 polymer ?
#
loop_
_entity_poly.entity_id
_entity_poly.type
_entity_poly.pdbx_seq_one_letter_code
_entity_poly.pdbx_strand_id
1 'polypeptide(L)'
;MEFRDLKTQYIQNKKTIDHAVLNVLSGGCFIGGSAVSELEEKLAGYVGVKHCISCANGTDALQLALMSWGIGRGDAVFVPDFTFFSTAEVVPWLNAVPIFVDVDKTTFNMSPESLEAAVQAVLKAGKLTPRAVIAVDLFGQPADYSAIRKITEKYDLFVP
;
A
#
# COMPACT_ATOMS: atom_id res chain seq x y z
N MET A 1 -13.42 15.47 -23.66
CA MET A 1 -13.79 14.78 -22.41
C MET A 1 -12.49 14.54 -21.66
N GLU A 2 -12.31 15.13 -20.50
CA GLU A 2 -11.12 14.88 -19.67
C GLU A 2 -11.32 13.57 -18.89
N PHE A 3 -10.32 12.72 -18.87
CA PHE A 3 -10.37 11.44 -18.17
C PHE A 3 -10.51 11.61 -16.63
N ARG A 4 -9.88 12.66 -16.09
CA ARG A 4 -10.03 13.11 -14.69
C ARG A 4 -10.16 14.63 -14.68
N ASP A 5 -11.34 15.13 -14.35
CA ASP A 5 -11.63 16.57 -14.28
C ASP A 5 -11.40 17.09 -12.84
N LEU A 6 -10.14 17.18 -12.43
CA LEU A 6 -9.74 17.73 -11.13
C LEU A 6 -10.09 19.21 -11.00
N LYS A 7 -10.16 19.94 -12.12
CA LYS A 7 -10.53 21.36 -12.12
C LYS A 7 -11.97 21.57 -11.71
N THR A 8 -12.89 20.78 -12.25
CA THR A 8 -14.32 20.84 -11.84
C THR A 8 -14.48 20.46 -10.38
N GLN A 9 -13.78 19.42 -9.92
CA GLN A 9 -13.78 19.03 -8.50
C GLN A 9 -13.30 20.17 -7.58
N TYR A 10 -12.21 20.85 -7.97
CA TYR A 10 -11.72 22.01 -7.23
C TYR A 10 -12.74 23.15 -7.23
N ILE A 11 -13.34 23.50 -8.40
CA ILE A 11 -14.33 24.57 -8.52
C ILE A 11 -15.52 24.33 -7.60
N GLN A 12 -16.03 23.09 -7.58
CA GLN A 12 -17.16 22.71 -6.73
C GLN A 12 -16.85 22.84 -5.23
N ASN A 13 -15.62 22.57 -4.82
CA ASN A 13 -15.19 22.61 -3.42
C ASN A 13 -14.30 23.83 -3.09
N LYS A 14 -14.19 24.78 -4.04
CA LYS A 14 -13.23 25.89 -3.98
C LYS A 14 -13.22 26.64 -2.65
N LYS A 15 -14.39 27.02 -2.16
CA LYS A 15 -14.51 27.80 -0.93
C LYS A 15 -13.92 27.06 0.29
N THR A 16 -14.19 25.77 0.40
CA THR A 16 -13.70 24.94 1.51
C THR A 16 -12.20 24.67 1.38
N ILE A 17 -11.73 24.37 0.16
CA ILE A 17 -10.32 24.10 -0.10
C ILE A 17 -9.48 25.35 0.14
N ASP A 18 -9.86 26.49 -0.44
CA ASP A 18 -9.13 27.76 -0.28
C ASP A 18 -9.06 28.16 1.19
N HIS A 19 -10.17 28.05 1.93
CA HIS A 19 -10.20 28.37 3.36
C HIS A 19 -9.21 27.48 4.15
N ALA A 20 -9.21 26.18 3.94
CA ALA A 20 -8.31 25.26 4.62
C ALA A 20 -6.84 25.55 4.31
N VAL A 21 -6.51 25.76 3.03
CA VAL A 21 -5.14 26.08 2.61
C VAL A 21 -4.66 27.43 3.19
N LEU A 22 -5.49 28.47 3.10
CA LEU A 22 -5.14 29.81 3.62
C LEU A 22 -4.99 29.81 5.15
N ASN A 23 -5.75 29.00 5.86
CA ASN A 23 -5.59 28.86 7.32
C ASN A 23 -4.22 28.28 7.69
N VAL A 24 -3.76 27.26 6.98
CA VAL A 24 -2.42 26.68 7.22
C VAL A 24 -1.33 27.69 6.87
N LEU A 25 -1.46 28.38 5.72
CA LEU A 25 -0.49 29.39 5.30
C LEU A 25 -0.39 30.55 6.30
N SER A 26 -1.52 31.07 6.75
CA SER A 26 -1.55 32.19 7.72
C SER A 26 -1.06 31.79 9.11
N GLY A 27 -1.28 30.51 9.50
CA GLY A 27 -0.79 29.96 10.77
C GLY A 27 0.71 29.64 10.78
N GLY A 28 1.35 29.52 9.61
CA GLY A 28 2.78 29.26 9.46
C GLY A 28 3.27 27.92 9.96
N CYS A 29 2.38 27.00 10.36
CA CYS A 29 2.74 25.66 10.84
C CYS A 29 2.64 24.64 9.70
N PHE A 30 3.76 24.44 8.97
CA PHE A 30 3.79 23.61 7.77
C PHE A 30 4.22 22.16 8.02
N ILE A 31 4.78 21.86 9.19
CA ILE A 31 5.26 20.52 9.54
C ILE A 31 4.61 20.07 10.85
N GLY A 32 3.90 18.95 10.82
CA GLY A 32 3.30 18.36 12.02
C GLY A 32 2.26 19.23 12.71
N GLY A 33 1.55 20.09 11.97
CA GLY A 33 0.53 20.99 12.50
C GLY A 33 -0.80 20.29 12.82
N SER A 34 -1.71 21.05 13.45
CA SER A 34 -3.04 20.55 13.84
C SER A 34 -3.85 19.97 12.68
N ALA A 35 -3.67 20.52 11.45
CA ALA A 35 -4.35 19.99 10.26
C ALA A 35 -3.93 18.55 9.94
N VAL A 36 -2.68 18.18 10.21
CA VAL A 36 -2.19 16.79 10.03
C VAL A 36 -2.81 15.89 11.08
N SER A 37 -2.74 16.25 12.35
CA SER A 37 -3.32 15.46 13.45
C SER A 37 -4.83 15.26 13.29
N GLU A 38 -5.55 16.30 12.86
CA GLU A 38 -6.98 16.23 12.58
C GLU A 38 -7.31 15.27 11.41
N LEU A 39 -6.46 15.27 10.36
CA LEU A 39 -6.60 14.33 9.25
C LEU A 39 -6.39 12.88 9.72
N GLU A 40 -5.34 12.64 10.51
CA GLU A 40 -5.02 11.31 11.05
C GLU A 40 -6.15 10.77 11.93
N GLU A 41 -6.70 11.59 12.82
CA GLU A 41 -7.84 11.23 13.68
C GLU A 41 -9.09 10.91 12.85
N LYS A 42 -9.42 11.75 11.86
CA LYS A 42 -10.60 11.54 11.00
C LYS A 42 -10.46 10.30 10.14
N LEU A 43 -9.29 10.04 9.57
CA LEU A 43 -9.04 8.85 8.76
C LEU A 43 -9.05 7.58 9.62
N ALA A 44 -8.44 7.61 10.79
CA ALA A 44 -8.49 6.48 11.72
C ALA A 44 -9.94 6.13 12.11
N GLY A 45 -10.75 7.15 12.43
CA GLY A 45 -12.18 6.97 12.73
C GLY A 45 -13.00 6.48 11.54
N TYR A 46 -12.73 6.98 10.33
CA TYR A 46 -13.41 6.58 9.10
C TYR A 46 -13.14 5.10 8.73
N VAL A 47 -11.88 4.68 8.84
CA VAL A 47 -11.47 3.29 8.53
C VAL A 47 -11.78 2.33 9.68
N GLY A 48 -11.99 2.83 10.91
CA GLY A 48 -12.24 2.02 12.09
C GLY A 48 -10.96 1.40 12.68
N VAL A 49 -9.81 2.07 12.51
CA VAL A 49 -8.53 1.64 13.07
C VAL A 49 -8.12 2.53 14.24
N LYS A 50 -7.20 2.04 15.07
CA LYS A 50 -6.75 2.77 16.26
C LYS A 50 -5.88 3.99 15.93
N HIS A 51 -5.06 3.89 14.91
CA HIS A 51 -4.10 4.92 14.51
C HIS A 51 -4.08 5.08 12.99
N CYS A 52 -3.87 6.31 12.54
CA CYS A 52 -3.47 6.64 11.20
C CYS A 52 -2.19 7.47 11.29
N ILE A 53 -1.20 7.15 10.49
CA ILE A 53 0.09 7.85 10.46
C ILE A 53 0.26 8.37 9.05
N SER A 54 0.32 9.69 8.89
CA SER A 54 0.54 10.32 7.60
C SER A 54 2.00 10.22 7.16
N CYS A 55 2.20 10.13 5.87
CA CYS A 55 3.51 10.13 5.22
C CYS A 55 3.44 10.96 3.93
N ALA A 56 4.56 11.12 3.24
CA ALA A 56 4.62 12.01 2.09
C ALA A 56 3.78 11.53 0.89
N ASN A 57 3.71 10.22 0.68
CA ASN A 57 3.00 9.60 -0.46
C ASN A 57 2.79 8.10 -0.23
N GLY A 58 2.05 7.43 -1.15
CA GLY A 58 1.78 6.00 -1.06
C GLY A 58 3.01 5.10 -1.21
N THR A 59 4.02 5.51 -1.95
CA THR A 59 5.29 4.75 -2.07
C THR A 59 6.01 4.70 -0.74
N ASP A 60 6.10 5.84 -0.03
CA ASP A 60 6.68 5.90 1.31
C ASP A 60 5.84 5.08 2.31
N ALA A 61 4.51 5.07 2.17
CA ALA A 61 3.65 4.24 3.02
C ALA A 61 3.98 2.75 2.90
N LEU A 62 4.16 2.24 1.68
CA LEU A 62 4.56 0.85 1.45
C LEU A 62 5.95 0.56 2.04
N GLN A 63 6.90 1.46 1.81
CA GLN A 63 8.25 1.31 2.34
C GLN A 63 8.25 1.29 3.87
N LEU A 64 7.53 2.22 4.52
CA LEU A 64 7.44 2.29 5.97
C LEU A 64 6.78 1.06 6.58
N ALA A 65 5.75 0.50 5.93
CA ALA A 65 5.14 -0.75 6.36
C ALA A 65 6.16 -1.90 6.33
N LEU A 66 6.87 -2.09 5.23
CA LEU A 66 7.90 -3.12 5.12
C LEU A 66 9.05 -2.92 6.12
N MET A 67 9.48 -1.68 6.34
CA MET A 67 10.49 -1.34 7.34
C MET A 67 10.02 -1.69 8.75
N SER A 68 8.77 -1.43 9.08
CA SER A 68 8.21 -1.72 10.41
C SER A 68 8.19 -3.22 10.74
N TRP A 69 8.13 -4.06 9.71
CA TRP A 69 8.22 -5.53 9.83
C TRP A 69 9.65 -6.06 9.76
N GLY A 70 10.64 -5.18 9.66
CA GLY A 70 12.05 -5.56 9.60
C GLY A 70 12.44 -6.28 8.31
N ILE A 71 11.73 -6.01 7.21
CA ILE A 71 12.05 -6.60 5.89
C ILE A 71 13.42 -6.13 5.44
N GLY A 72 14.24 -7.06 4.94
CA GLY A 72 15.61 -6.75 4.52
C GLY A 72 16.28 -7.84 3.69
N ARG A 73 17.61 -7.84 3.73
CA ARG A 73 18.44 -8.76 2.96
C ARG A 73 18.11 -10.23 3.27
N GLY A 74 17.85 -11.01 2.22
CA GLY A 74 17.50 -12.43 2.33
C GLY A 74 16.01 -12.69 2.41
N ASP A 75 15.19 -11.64 2.51
CA ASP A 75 13.74 -11.74 2.54
C ASP A 75 13.14 -11.70 1.13
N ALA A 76 12.05 -12.44 0.93
CA ALA A 76 11.20 -12.41 -0.25
C ALA A 76 9.88 -11.70 0.06
N VAL A 77 9.49 -10.75 -0.78
CA VAL A 77 8.20 -10.07 -0.73
C VAL A 77 7.44 -10.36 -2.01
N PHE A 78 6.24 -10.90 -1.89
CA PHE A 78 5.40 -11.28 -3.02
C PHE A 78 4.57 -10.09 -3.49
N VAL A 79 4.64 -9.78 -4.79
CA VAL A 79 3.99 -8.61 -5.39
C VAL A 79 3.27 -9.04 -6.68
N PRO A 80 2.10 -8.46 -7.04
CA PRO A 80 1.49 -8.77 -8.33
C PRO A 80 2.38 -8.28 -9.48
N ASP A 81 2.39 -8.99 -10.59
CA ASP A 81 3.14 -8.61 -11.78
C ASP A 81 2.43 -7.54 -12.63
N PHE A 82 1.14 -7.31 -12.39
CA PHE A 82 0.34 -6.26 -13.01
C PHE A 82 -0.14 -5.25 -11.97
N THR A 83 0.63 -4.18 -11.78
CA THR A 83 0.38 -3.12 -10.79
C THR A 83 1.18 -1.86 -11.12
N PHE A 84 1.03 -0.83 -10.29
CA PHE A 84 1.89 0.35 -10.34
C PHE A 84 3.31 -0.01 -9.88
N PHE A 85 4.30 0.60 -10.52
CA PHE A 85 5.73 0.27 -10.33
C PHE A 85 6.19 0.29 -8.87
N SER A 86 5.69 1.24 -8.06
CA SER A 86 6.10 1.36 -6.66
C SER A 86 5.83 0.12 -5.80
N THR A 87 4.82 -0.69 -6.17
CA THR A 87 4.53 -1.93 -5.45
C THR A 87 5.74 -2.87 -5.38
N ALA A 88 6.52 -2.92 -6.46
CA ALA A 88 7.71 -3.76 -6.54
C ALA A 88 9.00 -3.02 -6.17
N GLU A 89 9.13 -1.73 -6.54
CA GLU A 89 10.39 -0.99 -6.37
C GLU A 89 10.77 -0.72 -4.91
N VAL A 90 9.80 -0.62 -4.00
CA VAL A 90 10.08 -0.40 -2.57
C VAL A 90 10.79 -1.58 -1.92
N VAL A 91 10.67 -2.79 -2.48
CA VAL A 91 11.25 -4.01 -1.94
C VAL A 91 12.79 -4.01 -2.05
N PRO A 92 13.40 -3.78 -3.23
CA PRO A 92 14.86 -3.72 -3.34
C PRO A 92 15.48 -2.51 -2.62
N TRP A 93 14.74 -1.45 -2.33
CA TRP A 93 15.25 -0.35 -1.50
C TRP A 93 15.60 -0.81 -0.08
N LEU A 94 14.95 -1.89 0.39
CA LEU A 94 15.28 -2.54 1.67
C LEU A 94 16.27 -3.70 1.52
N ASN A 95 16.87 -3.89 0.37
CA ASN A 95 17.73 -5.04 0.02
C ASN A 95 17.00 -6.40 0.05
N ALA A 96 15.67 -6.42 0.05
CA ALA A 96 14.85 -7.60 -0.11
C ALA A 96 14.63 -7.93 -1.59
N VAL A 97 14.06 -9.10 -1.89
CA VAL A 97 13.82 -9.57 -3.25
C VAL A 97 12.32 -9.59 -3.55
N PRO A 98 11.83 -8.84 -4.56
CA PRO A 98 10.45 -8.97 -5.01
C PRO A 98 10.27 -10.28 -5.79
N ILE A 99 9.23 -11.01 -5.46
CA ILE A 99 8.78 -12.22 -6.17
C ILE A 99 7.47 -11.87 -6.85
N PHE A 100 7.49 -11.86 -8.17
CA PHE A 100 6.31 -11.54 -8.97
C PHE A 100 5.33 -12.69 -8.96
N VAL A 101 4.06 -12.37 -8.77
CA VAL A 101 2.94 -13.29 -8.70
C VAL A 101 1.95 -12.92 -9.79
N ASP A 102 1.52 -13.90 -10.58
CA ASP A 102 0.55 -13.71 -11.65
C ASP A 102 -0.80 -13.24 -11.12
N VAL A 103 -1.57 -12.57 -11.96
CA VAL A 103 -2.88 -12.03 -11.63
C VAL A 103 -4.00 -12.86 -12.26
N ASP A 104 -5.19 -12.80 -11.67
CA ASP A 104 -6.40 -13.37 -12.26
C ASP A 104 -6.82 -12.57 -13.50
N LYS A 105 -7.15 -13.25 -14.60
CA LYS A 105 -7.47 -12.65 -15.90
C LYS A 105 -8.75 -11.80 -15.90
N THR A 106 -9.62 -12.02 -14.93
CA THR A 106 -10.92 -11.36 -14.84
C THR A 106 -10.86 -10.13 -13.95
N THR A 107 -10.16 -10.25 -12.82
CA THR A 107 -10.09 -9.18 -11.80
C THR A 107 -8.84 -8.32 -11.90
N PHE A 108 -7.79 -8.83 -12.55
CA PHE A 108 -6.43 -8.26 -12.57
C PHE A 108 -5.77 -8.13 -11.20
N ASN A 109 -6.37 -8.69 -10.16
CA ASN A 109 -5.80 -8.78 -8.83
C ASN A 109 -4.95 -10.05 -8.68
N MET A 110 -4.05 -10.05 -7.68
CA MET A 110 -3.16 -11.17 -7.40
C MET A 110 -3.94 -12.50 -7.32
N SER A 111 -3.49 -13.51 -8.08
CA SER A 111 -4.06 -14.88 -8.00
C SER A 111 -3.58 -15.58 -6.72
N PRO A 112 -4.50 -16.02 -5.85
CA PRO A 112 -4.12 -16.77 -4.65
C PRO A 112 -3.38 -18.08 -4.97
N GLU A 113 -3.76 -18.77 -6.05
CA GLU A 113 -3.11 -20.00 -6.48
C GLU A 113 -1.67 -19.74 -6.92
N SER A 114 -1.45 -18.67 -7.68
CA SER A 114 -0.11 -18.25 -8.10
C SER A 114 0.73 -17.79 -6.91
N LEU A 115 0.12 -17.11 -5.93
CA LEU A 115 0.79 -16.71 -4.70
C LEU A 115 1.28 -17.94 -3.93
N GLU A 116 0.42 -18.94 -3.70
CA GLU A 116 0.81 -20.14 -2.96
C GLU A 116 1.92 -20.91 -3.69
N ALA A 117 1.82 -21.04 -5.01
CA ALA A 117 2.85 -21.67 -5.82
C ALA A 117 4.20 -20.92 -5.72
N ALA A 118 4.18 -19.58 -5.76
CA ALA A 118 5.38 -18.76 -5.62
C ALA A 118 6.03 -18.91 -4.23
N VAL A 119 5.23 -18.92 -3.15
CA VAL A 119 5.73 -19.15 -1.78
C VAL A 119 6.40 -20.53 -1.67
N GLN A 120 5.76 -21.57 -2.19
CA GLN A 120 6.33 -22.92 -2.19
C GLN A 120 7.63 -23.02 -2.99
N ALA A 121 7.70 -22.33 -4.14
CA ALA A 121 8.92 -22.29 -4.96
C ALA A 121 10.08 -21.62 -4.20
N VAL A 122 9.82 -20.50 -3.51
CA VAL A 122 10.84 -19.83 -2.69
C VAL A 122 11.32 -20.72 -1.54
N LEU A 123 10.40 -21.37 -0.82
CA LEU A 123 10.73 -22.32 0.25
C LEU A 123 11.56 -23.50 -0.26
N LYS A 124 11.17 -24.09 -1.40
CA LYS A 124 11.91 -25.21 -2.03
C LYS A 124 13.30 -24.79 -2.46
N ALA A 125 13.49 -23.58 -2.95
CA ALA A 125 14.80 -23.07 -3.37
C ALA A 125 15.74 -22.84 -2.18
N GLY A 126 15.22 -22.54 -0.99
CA GLY A 126 15.96 -22.38 0.26
C GLY A 126 16.99 -21.23 0.29
N LYS A 127 16.86 -20.25 -0.63
CA LYS A 127 17.79 -19.12 -0.76
C LYS A 127 17.25 -17.84 -0.13
N LEU A 128 15.95 -17.71 0.01
CA LEU A 128 15.24 -16.55 0.54
C LEU A 128 14.20 -17.02 1.57
N THR A 129 13.87 -16.13 2.48
CA THR A 129 12.81 -16.34 3.47
C THR A 129 11.55 -15.61 3.01
N PRO A 130 10.41 -16.29 2.76
CA PRO A 130 9.14 -15.63 2.54
C PRO A 130 8.76 -14.76 3.75
N ARG A 131 8.42 -13.48 3.53
CA ARG A 131 8.17 -12.55 4.66
C ARG A 131 6.89 -11.74 4.52
N ALA A 132 6.57 -11.24 3.34
CA ALA A 132 5.41 -10.38 3.16
C ALA A 132 4.77 -10.55 1.78
N VAL A 133 3.50 -10.18 1.70
CA VAL A 133 2.72 -10.07 0.46
C VAL A 133 2.21 -8.65 0.36
N ILE A 134 2.40 -7.99 -0.76
CA ILE A 134 1.75 -6.72 -1.06
C ILE A 134 0.58 -7.02 -2.00
N ALA A 135 -0.64 -7.03 -1.47
CA ALA A 135 -1.85 -7.10 -2.26
C ALA A 135 -2.23 -5.70 -2.77
N VAL A 136 -2.86 -5.64 -3.93
CA VAL A 136 -3.28 -4.38 -4.55
C VAL A 136 -4.75 -4.47 -4.92
N ASP A 137 -5.53 -3.46 -4.53
CA ASP A 137 -6.93 -3.28 -4.92
C ASP A 137 -6.98 -2.56 -6.27
N LEU A 138 -6.59 -3.28 -7.33
CA LEU A 138 -6.39 -2.68 -8.64
C LEU A 138 -7.71 -2.13 -9.20
N PHE A 139 -7.64 -0.90 -9.71
CA PHE A 139 -8.78 -0.15 -10.21
C PHE A 139 -9.92 0.06 -9.20
N GLY A 140 -9.63 -0.10 -7.89
CA GLY A 140 -10.62 0.03 -6.82
C GLY A 140 -11.43 -1.23 -6.56
N GLN A 141 -11.05 -2.36 -7.16
CA GLN A 141 -11.64 -3.66 -6.86
C GLN A 141 -10.78 -4.37 -5.79
N PRO A 142 -11.34 -4.72 -4.62
CA PRO A 142 -10.59 -5.42 -3.58
C PRO A 142 -10.03 -6.76 -4.08
N ALA A 143 -8.78 -7.05 -3.70
CA ALA A 143 -8.20 -8.37 -3.88
C ALA A 143 -8.93 -9.43 -3.04
N ASP A 144 -8.76 -10.71 -3.36
CA ASP A 144 -9.33 -11.80 -2.54
C ASP A 144 -8.55 -11.96 -1.22
N TYR A 145 -8.75 -11.00 -0.31
CA TYR A 145 -8.11 -11.02 1.02
C TYR A 145 -8.46 -12.28 1.82
N SER A 146 -9.62 -12.90 1.57
CA SER A 146 -10.01 -14.12 2.29
C SER A 146 -9.13 -15.30 1.90
N ALA A 147 -8.82 -15.45 0.61
CA ALA A 147 -7.91 -16.47 0.12
C ALA A 147 -6.45 -16.13 0.45
N ILE A 148 -6.03 -14.87 0.25
CA ILE A 148 -4.67 -14.40 0.57
C ILE A 148 -4.35 -14.61 2.05
N ARG A 149 -5.26 -14.28 2.97
CA ARG A 149 -5.06 -14.48 4.42
C ARG A 149 -4.81 -15.93 4.81
N LYS A 150 -5.54 -16.88 4.22
CA LYS A 150 -5.29 -18.30 4.48
C LYS A 150 -3.85 -18.71 4.13
N ILE A 151 -3.32 -18.15 3.05
CA ILE A 151 -1.95 -18.41 2.62
C ILE A 151 -0.97 -17.71 3.56
N THR A 152 -1.20 -16.44 3.90
CA THR A 152 -0.30 -15.69 4.77
C THR A 152 -0.29 -16.22 6.19
N GLU A 153 -1.41 -16.65 6.74
CA GLU A 153 -1.48 -17.35 8.03
C GLU A 153 -0.75 -18.70 8.02
N LYS A 154 -0.90 -19.47 6.92
CA LYS A 154 -0.21 -20.76 6.77
C LYS A 154 1.31 -20.64 6.74
N TYR A 155 1.83 -19.56 6.16
CA TYR A 155 3.27 -19.37 5.95
C TYR A 155 3.88 -18.25 6.82
N ASP A 156 3.13 -17.71 7.78
CA ASP A 156 3.53 -16.61 8.67
C ASP A 156 4.06 -15.38 7.92
N LEU A 157 3.26 -14.90 6.95
CA LEU A 157 3.60 -13.74 6.12
C LEU A 157 2.85 -12.50 6.57
N PHE A 158 3.50 -11.34 6.53
CA PHE A 158 2.85 -10.04 6.69
C PHE A 158 2.03 -9.66 5.45
N VAL A 159 0.91 -8.95 5.68
CA VAL A 159 0.09 -8.31 4.63
C VAL A 159 -0.23 -6.89 5.08
N PRO A 160 0.15 -5.85 4.30
CA PRO A 160 -0.23 -4.48 4.60
C PRO A 160 -1.70 -4.20 4.29
#